data_7f25214ca41d070f8b294f2f8c1b2293
#
_entry.id   7f25214ca41d070f8b294f2f8c1b2293
#
_cell.length_a   1.000
_cell.length_b   1.000
_cell.length_c   1.000
_cell.angle_alpha   90.00
_cell.angle_beta   90.00
_cell.angle_gamma   90.00
#
_symmetry.space_group_name_H-M   'P 1'
#
loop_
_entity.id
_entity.type
_entity.pdbx_description
1 polymer ?
#
loop_
_entity_poly.entity_id
_entity_poly.type
_entity_poly.pdbx_seq_one_letter_code
_entity_poly.pdbx_strand_id
1 'polypeptide(L)'
;MRGLVRLLVCGASVCAAQSSADSQPQRLSGMQWAKYYATRYSVPLEFVAAIIDVESAWQPYVVSDKGAAGLMQLMPATAYRFGVRNRFRIEENIHGGVAYLAFLMQEFRDLRLVAAAYYTGESRIARVGLNCADPDVTRYVSAVQRAYRNRIDRKEKGK
;
A
#
# COMPACT_ATOMS: atom_id res chain seq x y z
N MET A 1 -37.36 46.33 27.78
CA MET A 1 -36.57 46.73 26.60
C MET A 1 -35.82 45.53 26.12
N ARG A 2 -36.01 45.20 24.83
CA ARG A 2 -35.69 43.95 24.19
C ARG A 2 -34.21 43.92 23.80
N GLY A 3 -33.44 42.92 24.28
CA GLY A 3 -32.08 42.67 23.87
C GLY A 3 -32.03 41.38 23.05
N LEU A 4 -31.74 41.51 21.77
CA LEU A 4 -31.67 40.47 20.76
C LEU A 4 -30.37 39.64 20.93
N VAL A 5 -30.46 38.36 21.29
CA VAL A 5 -29.33 37.43 21.29
C VAL A 5 -29.16 36.93 19.88
N ARG A 6 -28.09 37.34 19.20
CA ARG A 6 -27.65 36.76 17.92
C ARG A 6 -26.97 35.44 18.18
N LEU A 7 -27.59 34.36 17.73
CA LEU A 7 -26.97 33.03 17.59
C LEU A 7 -25.91 33.12 16.51
N LEU A 8 -24.63 32.95 16.87
CA LEU A 8 -23.56 32.66 15.94
C LEU A 8 -23.60 31.15 15.62
N VAL A 9 -24.10 30.82 14.44
CA VAL A 9 -23.94 29.50 13.86
C VAL A 9 -22.51 29.43 13.32
N CYS A 10 -21.62 28.82 14.07
CA CYS A 10 -20.26 28.52 13.61
C CYS A 10 -20.34 27.26 12.76
N GLY A 11 -20.22 27.42 11.45
CA GLY A 11 -20.32 26.36 10.47
C GLY A 11 -19.18 25.38 10.57
N ALA A 12 -19.48 24.16 10.96
CA ALA A 12 -18.61 22.99 10.83
C ALA A 12 -18.73 22.43 9.41
N SER A 13 -18.11 23.05 8.43
CA SER A 13 -18.15 22.55 7.04
C SER A 13 -16.91 22.84 6.19
N VAL A 14 -15.74 22.97 6.80
CA VAL A 14 -14.50 23.26 6.05
C VAL A 14 -13.44 22.13 6.14
N CYS A 15 -13.66 21.11 6.98
CA CYS A 15 -12.63 20.09 7.21
C CYS A 15 -12.62 18.90 6.23
N ALA A 16 -13.65 18.74 5.40
CA ALA A 16 -13.75 17.58 4.49
C ALA A 16 -13.12 17.79 3.10
N ALA A 17 -12.89 19.04 2.69
CA ALA A 17 -12.38 19.35 1.35
C ALA A 17 -10.84 19.40 1.24
N GLN A 18 -10.13 19.52 2.36
CA GLN A 18 -8.66 19.65 2.35
C GLN A 18 -7.92 18.31 2.29
N SER A 19 -8.54 17.21 2.71
CA SER A 19 -7.85 15.90 2.71
C SER A 19 -7.74 15.25 1.33
N SER A 20 -8.59 15.60 0.36
CA SER A 20 -8.57 15.03 -0.98
C SER A 20 -7.61 15.74 -1.95
N ALA A 21 -7.33 17.03 -1.74
CA ALA A 21 -6.43 17.80 -2.59
C ALA A 21 -4.95 17.52 -2.32
N ASP A 22 -4.60 17.20 -1.07
CA ASP A 22 -3.21 16.94 -0.66
C ASP A 22 -2.73 15.52 -1.03
N SER A 23 -3.64 14.58 -1.28
CA SER A 23 -3.27 13.20 -1.65
C SER A 23 -2.91 13.02 -3.12
N GLN A 24 -3.37 13.89 -4.02
CA GLN A 24 -3.14 13.78 -5.46
C GLN A 24 -1.66 13.94 -5.88
N PRO A 25 -0.94 14.99 -5.47
CA PRO A 25 0.49 15.15 -5.78
C PRO A 25 1.35 14.01 -5.22
N GLN A 26 1.04 13.56 -3.99
CA GLN A 26 1.76 12.46 -3.35
C GLN A 26 1.48 11.12 -4.03
N ARG A 27 0.26 10.89 -4.51
CA ARG A 27 -0.09 9.69 -5.27
C ARG A 27 0.64 9.64 -6.61
N LEU A 28 0.73 10.74 -7.34
CA LEU A 28 1.48 10.82 -8.60
C LEU A 28 2.97 10.56 -8.37
N SER A 29 3.56 11.17 -7.34
CA SER A 29 4.95 10.92 -6.95
C SER A 29 5.17 9.47 -6.54
N GLY A 30 4.28 8.88 -5.76
CA GLY A 30 4.33 7.46 -5.40
C GLY A 30 4.26 6.54 -6.62
N MET A 31 3.39 6.85 -7.59
CA MET A 31 3.27 6.07 -8.83
C MET A 31 4.54 6.16 -9.69
N GLN A 32 5.19 7.31 -9.74
CA GLN A 32 6.46 7.46 -10.47
C GLN A 32 7.56 6.59 -9.86
N TRP A 33 7.70 6.60 -8.54
CA TRP A 33 8.64 5.74 -7.83
C TRP A 33 8.28 4.25 -7.95
N ALA A 34 7.00 3.91 -7.88
CA ALA A 34 6.54 2.54 -8.09
C ALA A 34 6.91 2.04 -9.49
N LYS A 35 6.71 2.86 -10.54
CA LYS A 35 7.11 2.51 -11.92
C LYS A 35 8.62 2.34 -12.04
N TYR A 36 9.41 3.24 -11.46
CA TYR A 36 10.86 3.20 -11.50
C TYR A 36 11.41 1.91 -10.86
N TYR A 37 11.00 1.62 -9.62
CA TYR A 37 11.49 0.43 -8.91
C TYR A 37 10.88 -0.88 -9.42
N ALA A 38 9.64 -0.89 -9.87
CA ALA A 38 9.03 -2.04 -10.54
C ALA A 38 9.86 -2.48 -11.77
N THR A 39 10.26 -1.52 -12.60
CA THR A 39 11.14 -1.78 -13.76
C THR A 39 12.52 -2.26 -13.31
N ARG A 40 13.13 -1.58 -12.34
CA ARG A 40 14.48 -1.90 -11.86
C ARG A 40 14.59 -3.31 -11.25
N TYR A 41 13.56 -3.75 -10.55
CA TYR A 41 13.52 -5.06 -9.87
C TYR A 41 12.73 -6.13 -10.63
N SER A 42 12.28 -5.84 -11.85
CA SER A 42 11.48 -6.75 -12.68
C SER A 42 10.21 -7.26 -11.98
N VAL A 43 9.57 -6.40 -11.19
CA VAL A 43 8.27 -6.68 -10.56
C VAL A 43 7.16 -6.04 -11.41
N PRO A 44 6.04 -6.72 -11.71
CA PRO A 44 4.95 -6.11 -12.45
C PRO A 44 4.42 -4.85 -11.75
N LEU A 45 4.41 -3.70 -12.46
CA LEU A 45 3.95 -2.42 -11.90
C LEU A 45 2.53 -2.51 -11.33
N GLU A 46 1.64 -3.17 -12.05
CA GLU A 46 0.24 -3.34 -11.66
C GLU A 46 0.12 -4.12 -10.34
N PHE A 47 1.04 -5.06 -10.09
CA PHE A 47 1.10 -5.80 -8.83
C PHE A 47 1.64 -4.95 -7.68
N VAL A 48 2.71 -4.19 -7.91
CA VAL A 48 3.21 -3.19 -6.93
C VAL A 48 2.10 -2.23 -6.53
N ALA A 49 1.42 -1.67 -7.52
CA ALA A 49 0.36 -0.71 -7.30
C ALA A 49 -0.88 -1.33 -6.60
N ALA A 50 -1.19 -2.61 -6.88
CA ALA A 50 -2.23 -3.34 -6.17
C ALA A 50 -1.89 -3.57 -4.68
N ILE A 51 -0.64 -3.86 -4.37
CA ILE A 51 -0.17 -3.93 -2.98
C ILE A 51 -0.35 -2.57 -2.29
N ILE A 52 0.08 -1.45 -2.91
CA ILE A 52 -0.08 -0.11 -2.33
C ILE A 52 -1.56 0.25 -2.14
N ASP A 53 -2.44 -0.12 -3.09
CA ASP A 53 -3.89 0.09 -2.94
C ASP A 53 -4.44 -0.56 -1.67
N VAL A 54 -4.00 -1.79 -1.37
CA VAL A 54 -4.49 -2.57 -0.23
C VAL A 54 -3.84 -2.12 1.07
N GLU A 55 -2.54 -1.81 1.05
CA GLU A 55 -1.76 -1.46 2.25
C GLU A 55 -2.11 -0.09 2.82
N SER A 56 -2.22 0.91 1.97
CA SER A 56 -2.36 2.30 2.42
C SER A 56 -3.38 3.12 1.66
N ALA A 57 -3.98 2.59 0.58
CA ALA A 57 -4.73 3.38 -0.39
C ALA A 57 -3.95 4.63 -0.85
N TRP A 58 -2.63 4.50 -1.02
CA TRP A 58 -1.69 5.56 -1.41
C TRP A 58 -1.52 6.68 -0.36
N GLN A 59 -1.81 6.43 0.90
CA GLN A 59 -1.59 7.38 2.00
C GLN A 59 -0.19 7.16 2.61
N PRO A 60 0.75 8.12 2.47
CA PRO A 60 2.16 7.89 2.81
C PRO A 60 2.46 7.89 4.32
N TYR A 61 1.55 8.40 5.13
CA TYR A 61 1.77 8.59 6.57
C TYR A 61 0.95 7.64 7.45
N VAL A 62 0.31 6.63 6.85
CA VAL A 62 -0.45 5.63 7.62
C VAL A 62 0.49 4.74 8.43
N VAL A 63 0.10 4.51 9.67
CA VAL A 63 0.73 3.54 10.58
C VAL A 63 -0.36 2.58 11.06
N SER A 64 -0.10 1.28 10.94
CA SER A 64 -0.99 0.26 11.47
C SER A 64 -0.78 0.04 12.98
N ASP A 65 -1.75 -0.57 13.66
CA ASP A 65 -1.67 -0.93 15.09
C ASP A 65 -0.46 -1.84 15.39
N LYS A 66 0.02 -2.58 14.39
CA LYS A 66 1.21 -3.45 14.49
C LYS A 66 2.52 -2.73 14.18
N GLY A 67 2.49 -1.43 13.86
CA GLY A 67 3.65 -0.61 13.57
C GLY A 67 4.17 -0.70 12.13
N ALA A 68 3.43 -1.26 11.19
CA ALA A 68 3.71 -1.13 9.76
C ALA A 68 3.50 0.33 9.33
N ALA A 69 4.32 0.86 8.41
CA ALA A 69 4.27 2.28 8.08
C ALA A 69 4.50 2.58 6.59
N GLY A 70 3.87 3.65 6.12
CA GLY A 70 4.05 4.23 4.80
C GLY A 70 3.24 3.53 3.70
N LEU A 71 3.51 3.90 2.44
CA LEU A 71 2.74 3.46 1.27
C LEU A 71 2.64 1.93 1.13
N MET A 72 3.72 1.21 1.39
CA MET A 72 3.80 -0.24 1.29
C MET A 72 3.79 -0.93 2.67
N GLN A 73 3.40 -0.19 3.73
CA GLN A 73 3.22 -0.70 5.10
C GLN A 73 4.38 -1.60 5.56
N LEU A 74 5.60 -1.07 5.51
CA LEU A 74 6.78 -1.82 5.92
C LEU A 74 6.89 -1.92 7.45
N MET A 75 7.05 -3.15 7.94
CA MET A 75 7.45 -3.39 9.32
C MET A 75 8.89 -2.92 9.55
N PRO A 76 9.28 -2.51 10.79
CA PRO A 76 10.65 -2.05 11.09
C PRO A 76 11.74 -3.02 10.64
N ALA A 77 11.56 -4.32 10.89
CA ALA A 77 12.54 -5.34 10.50
C ALA A 77 12.69 -5.46 8.98
N THR A 78 11.57 -5.42 8.23
CA THR A 78 11.58 -5.44 6.77
C THR A 78 12.25 -4.17 6.22
N ALA A 79 11.90 -3.01 6.77
CA ALA A 79 12.51 -1.73 6.40
C ALA A 79 14.03 -1.76 6.58
N TYR A 80 14.50 -2.22 7.73
CA TYR A 80 15.94 -2.37 8.00
C TYR A 80 16.62 -3.32 7.02
N ARG A 81 16.04 -4.51 6.78
CA ARG A 81 16.57 -5.53 5.86
C ARG A 81 16.75 -5.00 4.43
N PHE A 82 15.86 -4.14 3.97
CA PHE A 82 15.87 -3.56 2.61
C PHE A 82 16.38 -2.12 2.54
N GLY A 83 17.14 -1.66 3.58
CA GLY A 83 17.86 -0.40 3.56
C GLY A 83 17.00 0.86 3.66
N VAL A 84 15.77 0.74 4.13
CA VAL A 84 14.85 1.87 4.35
C VAL A 84 15.18 2.55 5.69
N ARG A 85 15.62 3.79 5.63
CA ARG A 85 15.96 4.59 6.83
C ARG A 85 14.74 5.34 7.37
N ASN A 86 13.89 5.83 6.45
CA ASN A 86 12.68 6.54 6.80
C ASN A 86 11.49 5.94 6.04
N ARG A 87 10.62 5.21 6.75
CA ARG A 87 9.44 4.56 6.18
C ARG A 87 8.35 5.52 5.69
N PHE A 88 8.45 6.81 6.04
CA PHE A 88 7.53 7.85 5.58
C PHE A 88 8.05 8.61 4.35
N ARG A 89 9.31 8.41 3.95
CA ARG A 89 9.81 8.90 2.67
C ARG A 89 9.28 8.01 1.55
N ILE A 90 8.47 8.59 0.67
CA ILE A 90 7.79 7.89 -0.43
C ILE A 90 8.77 7.02 -1.23
N GLU A 91 9.89 7.60 -1.65
CA GLU A 91 10.94 6.91 -2.40
C GLU A 91 11.49 5.69 -1.64
N GLU A 92 11.94 5.89 -0.41
CA GLU A 92 12.55 4.83 0.38
C GLU A 92 11.56 3.71 0.71
N ASN A 93 10.33 4.06 1.04
CA ASN A 93 9.27 3.10 1.35
C ASN A 93 8.94 2.21 0.13
N ILE A 94 8.76 2.84 -1.04
CA ILE A 94 8.49 2.09 -2.28
C ILE A 94 9.71 1.26 -2.69
N HIS A 95 10.92 1.82 -2.60
CA HIS A 95 12.15 1.07 -2.86
C HIS A 95 12.20 -0.23 -2.04
N GLY A 96 12.11 -0.11 -0.71
CA GLY A 96 12.19 -1.28 0.17
C GLY A 96 11.05 -2.28 -0.04
N GLY A 97 9.83 -1.79 -0.24
CA GLY A 97 8.66 -2.65 -0.50
C GLY A 97 8.78 -3.41 -1.83
N VAL A 98 9.22 -2.75 -2.90
CA VAL A 98 9.41 -3.40 -4.20
C VAL A 98 10.60 -4.36 -4.18
N ALA A 99 11.69 -4.02 -3.48
CA ALA A 99 12.82 -4.93 -3.28
C ALA A 99 12.40 -6.20 -2.50
N TYR A 100 11.52 -6.04 -1.48
CA TYR A 100 10.95 -7.18 -0.77
C TYR A 100 10.04 -8.02 -1.67
N LEU A 101 9.19 -7.42 -2.50
CA LEU A 101 8.39 -8.15 -3.49
C LEU A 101 9.26 -8.92 -4.47
N ALA A 102 10.34 -8.32 -4.98
CA ALA A 102 11.28 -8.99 -5.87
C ALA A 102 11.93 -10.21 -5.20
N PHE A 103 12.36 -10.08 -3.94
CA PHE A 103 12.87 -11.19 -3.14
C PHE A 103 11.82 -12.31 -3.01
N LEU A 104 10.58 -11.98 -2.66
CA LEU A 104 9.50 -12.97 -2.55
C LEU A 104 9.16 -13.63 -3.89
N MET A 105 9.27 -12.92 -5.02
CA MET A 105 9.04 -13.50 -6.34
C MET A 105 10.15 -14.47 -6.78
N GLN A 106 11.34 -14.40 -6.22
CA GLN A 106 12.38 -15.42 -6.41
C GLN A 106 12.07 -16.70 -5.65
N GLU A 107 11.49 -16.58 -4.45
CA GLU A 107 11.10 -17.71 -3.61
C GLU A 107 9.78 -18.36 -4.08
N PHE A 108 8.82 -17.54 -4.50
CA PHE A 108 7.47 -17.98 -4.85
C PHE A 108 7.13 -17.56 -6.29
N ARG A 109 6.78 -18.55 -7.15
CA ARG A 109 6.42 -18.29 -8.55
C ARG A 109 4.96 -17.85 -8.75
N ASP A 110 4.12 -17.99 -7.72
CA ASP A 110 2.70 -17.62 -7.72
C ASP A 110 2.50 -16.30 -6.97
N LEU A 111 1.93 -15.29 -7.66
CA LEU A 111 1.67 -13.98 -7.06
C LEU A 111 0.73 -14.03 -5.84
N ARG A 112 -0.09 -15.08 -5.70
CA ARG A 112 -0.91 -15.29 -4.50
C ARG A 112 -0.05 -15.66 -3.31
N LEU A 113 0.95 -16.51 -3.51
CA LEU A 113 1.94 -16.87 -2.49
C LEU A 113 2.83 -15.67 -2.14
N VAL A 114 3.22 -14.88 -3.15
CA VAL A 114 3.97 -13.63 -2.93
C VAL A 114 3.16 -12.67 -2.06
N ALA A 115 1.88 -12.44 -2.37
CA ALA A 115 1.02 -11.58 -1.57
C ALA A 115 0.83 -12.13 -0.14
N ALA A 116 0.60 -13.43 0.01
CA ALA A 116 0.47 -14.07 1.32
C ALA A 116 1.76 -13.92 2.15
N ALA A 117 2.92 -14.14 1.53
CA ALA A 117 4.24 -14.00 2.16
C ALA A 117 4.55 -12.54 2.53
N TYR A 118 4.16 -11.59 1.69
CA TYR A 118 4.27 -10.17 2.00
C TYR A 118 3.52 -9.80 3.28
N TYR A 119 2.29 -10.31 3.43
CA TYR A 119 1.43 -10.05 4.59
C TYR A 119 1.88 -10.76 5.86
N THR A 120 2.33 -12.03 5.77
CA THR A 120 2.59 -12.86 6.97
C THR A 120 4.06 -13.21 7.20
N GLY A 121 4.93 -12.86 6.27
CA GLY A 121 6.33 -13.27 6.24
C GLY A 121 6.57 -14.56 5.46
N GLU A 122 7.71 -14.61 4.77
CA GLU A 122 8.10 -15.70 3.87
C GLU A 122 8.19 -17.07 4.56
N SER A 123 8.73 -17.11 5.77
CA SER A 123 8.96 -18.37 6.49
C SER A 123 7.65 -19.11 6.79
N ARG A 124 6.55 -18.39 7.03
CA ARG A 124 5.24 -19.00 7.26
C ARG A 124 4.72 -19.63 5.97
N ILE A 125 4.74 -18.88 4.88
CA ILE A 125 4.22 -19.34 3.60
C ILE A 125 5.07 -20.45 2.99
N ALA A 126 6.38 -20.43 3.17
CA ALA A 126 7.26 -21.53 2.76
C ALA A 126 6.87 -22.86 3.42
N ARG A 127 6.35 -22.85 4.65
CA ARG A 127 5.92 -24.07 5.36
C ARG A 127 4.52 -24.55 4.98
N VAL A 128 3.56 -23.65 4.80
CA VAL A 128 2.14 -24.03 4.71
C VAL A 128 1.49 -23.67 3.38
N GLY A 129 2.16 -22.89 2.52
CA GLY A 129 1.58 -22.41 1.26
C GLY A 129 0.30 -21.61 1.50
N LEU A 130 -0.64 -21.73 0.55
CA LEU A 130 -2.00 -21.14 0.67
C LEU A 130 -2.95 -21.99 1.51
N ASN A 131 -2.54 -23.18 1.98
CA ASN A 131 -3.32 -23.99 2.92
C ASN A 131 -3.31 -23.40 4.34
N CYS A 132 -2.85 -22.16 4.46
CA CYS A 132 -2.96 -21.37 5.66
C CYS A 132 -4.44 -21.13 5.98
N ALA A 133 -4.96 -21.79 7.02
CA ALA A 133 -6.34 -21.63 7.50
C ALA A 133 -6.61 -20.28 8.18
N ASP A 134 -5.83 -19.26 7.84
CA ASP A 134 -5.92 -17.90 8.39
C ASP A 134 -6.86 -17.05 7.51
N PRO A 135 -8.06 -16.68 8.03
CA PRO A 135 -9.01 -15.89 7.26
C PRO A 135 -8.48 -14.51 6.84
N ASP A 136 -7.56 -13.93 7.63
CA ASP A 136 -6.97 -12.61 7.32
C ASP A 136 -6.03 -12.70 6.13
N VAL A 137 -5.23 -13.77 6.04
CA VAL A 137 -4.39 -14.04 4.87
C VAL A 137 -5.26 -14.21 3.61
N THR A 138 -6.32 -15.00 3.70
CA THR A 138 -7.24 -15.23 2.58
C THR A 138 -7.91 -13.93 2.12
N ARG A 139 -8.34 -13.09 3.06
CA ARG A 139 -8.94 -11.78 2.80
C ARG A 139 -7.95 -10.85 2.11
N TYR A 140 -6.71 -10.77 2.64
CA TYR A 140 -5.65 -9.95 2.07
C TYR A 140 -5.30 -10.37 0.64
N VAL A 141 -5.01 -11.65 0.41
CA VAL A 141 -4.71 -12.19 -0.92
C VAL A 141 -5.86 -11.89 -1.91
N SER A 142 -7.10 -12.08 -1.49
CA SER A 142 -8.28 -11.80 -2.31
C SER A 142 -8.41 -10.31 -2.64
N ALA A 143 -8.07 -9.41 -1.70
CA ALA A 143 -8.07 -7.97 -1.93
C ALA A 143 -7.00 -7.57 -2.95
N VAL A 144 -5.78 -8.07 -2.80
CA VAL A 144 -4.68 -7.83 -3.75
C VAL A 144 -5.02 -8.36 -5.15
N GLN A 145 -5.60 -9.56 -5.25
CA GLN A 145 -6.02 -10.12 -6.53
C GLN A 145 -7.08 -9.27 -7.23
N ARG A 146 -8.07 -8.75 -6.50
CA ARG A 146 -9.09 -7.84 -7.06
C ARG A 146 -8.46 -6.53 -7.53
N ALA A 147 -7.60 -5.92 -6.71
CA ALA A 147 -6.91 -4.69 -7.07
C ALA A 147 -6.03 -4.88 -8.32
N TYR A 148 -5.29 -5.97 -8.39
CA TYR A 148 -4.43 -6.32 -9.52
C TYR A 148 -5.22 -6.50 -10.81
N ARG A 149 -6.30 -7.29 -10.80
CA ARG A 149 -7.19 -7.46 -11.97
C ARG A 149 -7.77 -6.14 -12.45
N ASN A 150 -8.30 -5.32 -11.53
CA ASN A 150 -8.86 -4.02 -11.88
C ASN A 150 -7.83 -3.09 -12.56
N ARG A 151 -6.55 -3.22 -12.22
CA ARG A 151 -5.48 -2.44 -12.85
C ARG A 151 -5.12 -2.95 -14.24
N ILE A 152 -5.10 -4.27 -14.45
CA ILE A 152 -4.91 -4.89 -15.76
C ILE A 152 -6.04 -4.49 -16.71
N ASP A 153 -7.30 -4.64 -16.28
CA ASP A 153 -8.48 -4.32 -17.11
C ASP A 153 -8.51 -2.83 -17.53
N ARG A 154 -8.10 -1.92 -16.64
CA ARG A 154 -8.00 -0.48 -16.97
C ARG A 154 -6.90 -0.21 -18.00
N LYS A 155 -5.78 -0.90 -17.89
CA LYS A 155 -4.65 -0.75 -18.81
C LYS A 155 -5.01 -1.25 -20.22
N GLU A 156 -5.80 -2.32 -20.32
CA GLU A 156 -6.27 -2.87 -21.59
C GLU A 156 -7.30 -1.95 -22.26
N LYS A 157 -8.21 -1.35 -21.48
CA LYS A 157 -9.23 -0.42 -21.99
C LYS A 157 -8.68 0.97 -22.35
N GLY A 158 -7.50 1.33 -21.87
CA GLY A 158 -6.84 2.60 -22.15
C GLY A 158 -5.87 2.58 -23.33
N LYS A 159 -5.77 1.44 -24.03
CA LYS A 159 -5.02 1.27 -25.28
C LYS A 159 -5.95 1.40 -26.49
#